data_b82e4955e6b542859016617ad2f6cd79
#
_entry.id   b82e4955e6b542859016617ad2f6cd79
#
_cell.length_a   1.000
_cell.length_b   1.000
_cell.length_c   1.000
_cell.angle_alpha   90.00
_cell.angle_beta   90.00
_cell.angle_gamma   90.00
#
_symmetry.space_group_name_H-M   'P 1'
#
loop_
_entity.id
_entity.type
_entity.pdbx_description
1 polymer ?
#
loop_
_entity_poly.entity_id
_entity_poly.type
_entity_poly.pdbx_seq_one_letter_code
_entity_poly.pdbx_strand_id
1 'polypeptide(L)' 'MTNRSTSADFVTAFATGFPEEESDIMVLSLTTHKGIQDFALTAEQALLIAKTMKQTAAQLAMPKGVRRRGETR' A
#
# COMPACT_ATOMS: atom_id res chain seq x y z
N MET A 1 11.97 5.85 -15.50
CA MET A 1 11.33 5.38 -15.51
C MET A 1 10.24 5.48 -15.64
N THR A 2 9.93 5.55 -15.64
CA THR A 2 9.14 5.57 -15.93
C THR A 2 7.92 5.18 -16.10
N ASN A 3 7.42 4.79 -16.72
CA ASN A 3 6.17 4.25 -17.01
C ASN A 3 5.74 3.07 -16.29
N ARG A 4 6.31 2.92 -15.17
CA ARG A 4 6.01 1.81 -14.37
C ARG A 4 4.57 1.78 -13.93
N SER A 5 3.99 2.94 -13.72
CA SER A 5 2.64 2.99 -13.24
C SER A 5 1.63 2.52 -14.28
N THR A 6 1.98 2.59 -15.56
CA THR A 6 1.02 2.18 -16.57
C THR A 6 0.98 0.68 -16.73
N SER A 7 1.97 -0.03 -16.21
CA SER A 7 1.95 -1.48 -16.30
C SER A 7 1.61 -2.14 -14.98
N ALA A 8 1.29 -1.37 -13.98
CA ALA A 8 0.98 -1.93 -12.67
C ALA A 8 -0.44 -2.47 -12.67
N ASP A 9 -0.63 -3.55 -11.94
CA ASP A 9 -1.94 -4.17 -11.82
C ASP A 9 -2.65 -3.58 -10.63
N PHE A 10 -3.95 -3.39 -10.76
CA PHE A 10 -4.73 -2.92 -9.65
C PHE A 10 -4.91 -4.01 -8.61
N VAL A 11 -4.81 -3.64 -7.37
CA VAL A 11 -5.10 -4.54 -6.27
C VAL A 11 -6.60 -4.50 -6.02
N THR A 12 -7.24 -5.65 -6.14
CA THR A 12 -8.67 -5.73 -5.96
C THR A 12 -9.05 -6.20 -4.56
N ALA A 13 -8.10 -6.81 -3.85
CA ALA A 13 -8.34 -7.24 -2.48
C ALA A 13 -7.01 -7.42 -1.79
N PHE A 14 -7.00 -7.38 -0.49
CA PHE A 14 -5.79 -7.61 0.26
C PHE A 14 -6.15 -8.20 1.61
N ALA A 15 -5.16 -8.83 2.21
CA ALA A 15 -5.30 -9.38 3.55
C ALA A 15 -3.94 -9.40 4.21
N THR A 16 -3.93 -9.38 5.52
CA THR A 16 -2.69 -9.49 6.27
C THR A 16 -2.86 -10.56 7.33
N GLY A 17 -1.76 -11.13 7.73
CA GLY A 17 -1.76 -12.12 8.78
C GLY A 17 -0.35 -12.37 9.23
N PHE A 18 -0.19 -13.26 10.17
CA PHE A 18 1.15 -13.64 10.58
C PHE A 18 1.16 -15.12 10.90
N PRO A 19 2.29 -15.77 10.61
CA PRO A 19 2.43 -17.17 10.90
C PRO A 19 2.50 -17.38 12.40
N GLU A 20 1.99 -18.49 12.84
CA GLU A 20 1.98 -18.77 14.26
C GLU A 20 3.35 -18.93 14.82
N GLU A 21 4.27 -19.38 13.99
CA GLU A 21 5.58 -19.72 14.47
C GLU A 21 6.57 -18.60 14.39
N GLU A 22 6.23 -17.51 13.77
CA GLU A 22 7.18 -16.42 13.60
C GLU A 22 6.53 -15.14 13.98
N SER A 23 6.90 -14.59 15.10
CA SER A 23 6.25 -13.41 15.61
C SER A 23 6.79 -12.12 15.00
N ASP A 24 7.93 -12.20 14.29
CA ASP A 24 8.52 -11.01 13.71
C ASP A 24 8.13 -10.77 12.27
N ILE A 25 7.41 -11.69 11.68
CA ILE A 25 7.13 -11.67 10.26
C ILE A 25 5.64 -11.61 10.06
N MET A 26 5.22 -10.80 9.12
CA MET A 26 3.82 -10.83 8.72
C MET A 26 3.74 -11.16 7.24
N VAL A 27 2.59 -11.59 6.83
CA VAL A 27 2.33 -11.88 5.43
C VAL A 27 1.32 -10.89 4.92
N LEU A 28 1.62 -10.31 3.77
CA LEU A 28 0.70 -9.43 3.08
C LEU A 28 0.29 -10.13 1.79
N SER A 29 -1.00 -10.35 1.63
CA SER A 29 -1.54 -10.99 0.42
C SER A 29 -2.23 -9.94 -0.41
N LEU A 30 -1.86 -9.89 -1.67
CA LEU A 30 -2.47 -8.95 -2.61
C LEU A 30 -3.10 -9.73 -3.74
N THR A 31 -4.32 -9.35 -4.05
CA THR A 31 -5.05 -9.98 -5.14
C THR A 31 -5.16 -8.99 -6.30
N THR A 32 -4.82 -9.47 -7.48
CA THR A 32 -5.00 -8.70 -8.70
C THR A 32 -5.68 -9.61 -9.71
N HIS A 33 -5.88 -9.12 -10.91
CA HIS A 33 -6.50 -9.97 -11.93
C HIS A 33 -5.61 -11.14 -12.32
N LYS A 34 -4.36 -11.11 -11.89
CA LYS A 34 -3.45 -12.22 -12.17
C LYS A 34 -3.42 -13.26 -11.06
N GLY A 35 -4.16 -13.03 -9.99
CA GLY A 35 -4.22 -13.98 -8.90
C GLY A 35 -3.75 -13.38 -7.60
N ILE A 36 -3.49 -14.22 -6.64
CA ILE A 36 -3.10 -13.82 -5.30
C ILE A 36 -1.60 -14.02 -5.14
N GLN A 37 -0.96 -13.05 -4.54
CA GLN A 37 0.46 -13.15 -4.29
C GLN A 37 0.74 -12.77 -2.85
N ASP A 38 1.54 -13.57 -2.17
CA ASP A 38 1.86 -13.36 -0.76
C ASP A 38 3.27 -12.84 -0.62
N PHE A 39 3.44 -11.91 0.29
CA PHE A 39 4.75 -11.32 0.57
C PHE A 39 5.00 -11.40 2.06
N ALA A 40 6.21 -11.76 2.43
CA ALA A 40 6.61 -11.78 3.84
C ALA A 40 7.35 -10.48 4.16
N LEU A 41 6.99 -9.87 5.25
CA LEU A 41 7.57 -8.61 5.67
C LEU A 41 7.94 -8.69 7.13
N THR A 42 9.03 -8.01 7.49
CA THR A 42 9.30 -7.80 8.90
C THR A 42 8.40 -6.69 9.40
N ALA A 43 8.29 -6.58 10.71
CA ALA A 43 7.46 -5.53 11.30
C ALA A 43 7.97 -4.15 10.90
N GLU A 44 9.28 -4.00 10.87
CA GLU A 44 9.87 -2.72 10.47
C GLU A 44 9.51 -2.36 9.05
N GLN A 45 9.63 -3.33 8.15
CA GLN A 45 9.30 -3.09 6.75
C GLN A 45 7.83 -2.76 6.59
N ALA A 46 6.98 -3.47 7.30
CA ALA A 46 5.55 -3.26 7.20
C ALA A 46 5.18 -1.85 7.67
N LEU A 47 5.77 -1.41 8.77
CA LEU A 47 5.48 -0.08 9.27
C LEU A 47 5.98 1.00 8.35
N LEU A 48 7.15 0.79 7.75
CA LEU A 48 7.70 1.75 6.82
C LEU A 48 6.85 1.84 5.56
N ILE A 49 6.43 0.69 5.05
CA ILE A 49 5.57 0.67 3.87
C ILE A 49 4.25 1.37 4.17
N ALA A 50 3.68 1.10 5.33
CA ALA A 50 2.42 1.71 5.70
C ALA A 50 2.55 3.23 5.78
N LYS A 51 3.64 3.70 6.35
CA LYS A 51 3.87 5.13 6.48
C LYS A 51 4.00 5.77 5.11
N THR A 52 4.78 5.16 4.24
CA THR A 52 5.00 5.68 2.91
C THR A 52 3.72 5.67 2.09
N MET A 53 2.97 4.58 2.18
CA MET A 53 1.71 4.48 1.46
C MET A 53 0.72 5.52 1.95
N LYS A 54 0.69 5.74 3.25
CA LYS A 54 -0.21 6.73 3.81
C LYS A 54 0.14 8.12 3.28
N GLN A 55 1.41 8.44 3.21
CA GLN A 55 1.85 9.74 2.73
C GLN A 55 1.48 9.94 1.26
N THR A 56 1.71 8.92 0.46
CA THR A 56 1.41 9.02 -0.96
C THR A 56 -0.09 9.09 -1.19
N ALA A 57 -0.84 8.27 -0.47
CA ALA A 57 -2.28 8.27 -0.61
C ALA A 57 -2.88 9.61 -0.22
N ALA A 58 -2.29 10.26 0.78
CA ALA A 58 -2.78 11.56 1.20
C ALA A 58 -2.64 12.58 0.08
N GLN A 59 -1.57 12.48 -0.69
CA GLN A 59 -1.37 13.38 -1.82
C GLN A 59 -2.41 13.13 -2.91
N LEU A 60 -2.76 11.88 -3.12
CA LEU A 60 -3.77 11.56 -4.11
C LEU A 60 -5.15 12.03 -3.68
N ALA A 61 -5.40 11.99 -2.39
CA ALA A 61 -6.70 12.37 -1.88
C ALA A 61 -6.90 13.87 -1.82
N MET A 62 -5.81 14.64 -1.91
CA MET A 62 -5.94 16.08 -1.85
C MET A 62 -6.58 16.62 -3.12
N PRO A 63 -7.49 17.57 -2.98
CA PRO A 63 -8.07 18.18 -4.17
C PRO A 63 -7.00 18.93 -4.93
N LYS A 64 -7.03 18.80 -6.20
CA LYS A 64 -6.06 19.49 -7.00
C LYS A 64 -6.38 20.95 -7.07
N GLY A 65 -5.42 21.77 -6.84
CA GLY A 65 -5.59 23.19 -6.92
C GLY A 65 -6.08 23.82 -5.65
N VAL A 66 -6.15 23.12 -4.69
CA VAL A 66 -6.68 23.64 -3.45
C VAL A 66 -5.62 24.09 -2.56
N ARG A 67 -6.17 23.89 -2.55
CA ARG A 67 -5.77 23.76 -2.11
C ARG A 67 -5.67 24.11 -1.17
N ARG A 68 -5.90 23.98 -0.66
CA ARG A 68 -6.09 23.76 -0.06
C ARG A 68 -6.33 23.97 0.73
N ARG A 69 -6.40 24.19 1.34
CA ARG A 69 -6.91 23.85 1.90
C ARG A 69 -7.40 23.97 2.48
N GLY A 70 -7.24 24.34 2.77
CA GLY A 70 -7.92 23.91 3.03
C GLY A 70 -8.55 24.05 3.16
N GLU A 71 -8.62 24.21 2.75
CA GLU A 71 -9.35 23.94 2.43
C GLU A 71 -10.05 23.64 2.54
N THR A 72 -10.14 23.87 2.81
CA THR A 72 -10.89 23.25 2.76
C THR A 72 -11.47 23.02 3.05
N ARG A 73 -11.44 23.29 3.37
CA ARG A 73 -12.01 22.57 3.57
C ARG A 73 -12.26 22.22 3.92
#